data_244c2b06d706d6398f7dd701fbc9c69b
#
_entry.id   244c2b06d706d6398f7dd701fbc9c69b
#
_cell.length_a   1.000
_cell.length_b   1.000
_cell.length_c   1.000
_cell.angle_alpha   90.00
_cell.angle_beta   90.00
_cell.angle_gamma   90.00
#
_symmetry.space_group_name_H-M   'P 1'
#
loop_
_entity.id
_entity.type
_entity.pdbx_description
1 polymer ?
#
loop_
_entity_poly.entity_id
_entity_poly.type
_entity_poly.pdbx_seq_one_letter_code
_entity_poly.pdbx_strand_id
1 'polypeptide(L)'
;LVSYGEKQGEQELREALSSYSYSVRGVVSTADSIVIGAGTQQLLSVLCGLLPRDSVIAIEEPGFRQAEQVFQDYGFPLRLVGGDQEGISMRELEASKASVLFVSPSNRMKARDAIPMSRRFEILNWAQQRGRLVIEDDYNGELRYSAKPIPALQSLSDGKRVAYLGSFSKLLLPSVRIGYLAMPEELAYPYWEKSAGYNQTASKIEQLALARYIQEGSLERQLRRLRKLYAAKSAMFFQEVTRAFQNRVKLSLWETSLCFRLEPSSGLPRKELVRLALSNGVRLTLREGRGEGDILAGFAGIPAEGIPEAVAALREAWNPVLDRKADKD
;
A
#
# COMPACT_ATOMS: atom_id res chain seq x y z
N LEU A 1 1.50 17.88 -28.03
CA LEU A 1 0.31 17.99 -27.14
C LEU A 1 -1.03 17.92 -27.91
N VAL A 2 -1.03 18.05 -29.22
CA VAL A 2 -2.26 18.09 -30.06
C VAL A 2 -2.78 16.69 -30.42
N SER A 3 -2.01 15.63 -30.17
CA SER A 3 -2.38 14.24 -30.45
C SER A 3 -2.71 13.49 -29.17
N TYR A 4 -3.51 12.42 -29.30
CA TYR A 4 -3.66 11.44 -28.22
C TYR A 4 -2.29 10.93 -27.81
N GLY A 5 -2.10 10.70 -26.49
CA GLY A 5 -0.85 10.12 -25.97
C GLY A 5 -0.63 8.67 -26.43
N GLU A 6 0.54 8.15 -26.15
CA GLU A 6 0.84 6.73 -26.37
C GLU A 6 -0.07 5.84 -25.51
N LYS A 7 -0.60 4.78 -26.09
CA LYS A 7 -1.58 3.89 -25.40
C LYS A 7 -1.04 3.27 -24.12
N GLN A 8 0.24 2.94 -24.12
CA GLN A 8 0.94 2.37 -22.97
C GLN A 8 1.37 3.44 -21.95
N GLY A 9 1.31 4.71 -22.32
CA GLY A 9 1.84 5.87 -21.59
C GLY A 9 3.07 6.44 -22.28
N GLU A 10 3.35 7.71 -22.06
CA GLU A 10 4.43 8.44 -22.73
C GLU A 10 5.79 7.76 -22.47
N GLN A 11 6.57 7.56 -23.54
CA GLN A 11 7.85 6.86 -23.47
C GLN A 11 8.80 7.52 -22.47
N GLU A 12 8.86 8.83 -22.44
CA GLU A 12 9.72 9.60 -21.52
C GLU A 12 9.39 9.27 -20.05
N LEU A 13 8.11 9.08 -19.71
CA LEU A 13 7.73 8.70 -18.35
C LEU A 13 8.07 7.24 -18.06
N ARG A 14 7.84 6.35 -19.00
CA ARG A 14 8.16 4.91 -18.83
C ARG A 14 9.65 4.68 -18.62
N GLU A 15 10.53 5.39 -19.38
CA GLU A 15 11.98 5.38 -19.19
C GLU A 15 12.38 5.93 -17.82
N ALA A 16 11.82 7.08 -17.44
CA ALA A 16 12.07 7.67 -16.13
C ALA A 16 11.64 6.75 -14.98
N LEU A 17 10.49 6.07 -15.11
CA LEU A 17 9.99 5.14 -14.12
C LEU A 17 10.80 3.85 -14.02
N SER A 18 11.28 3.32 -15.14
CA SER A 18 12.19 2.17 -15.15
C SER A 18 13.43 2.45 -14.30
N SER A 19 14.08 3.58 -14.54
CA SER A 19 15.27 4.00 -13.79
C SER A 19 14.96 4.30 -12.32
N TYR A 20 13.89 5.02 -12.06
CA TYR A 20 13.44 5.39 -10.70
C TYR A 20 13.08 4.16 -9.85
N SER A 21 12.23 3.29 -10.37
CA SER A 21 11.76 2.11 -9.63
C SER A 21 12.89 1.12 -9.35
N TYR A 22 13.84 1.02 -10.27
CA TYR A 22 15.07 0.26 -10.03
C TYR A 22 15.89 0.87 -8.88
N SER A 23 16.12 2.18 -8.91
CA SER A 23 16.97 2.86 -7.90
C SER A 23 16.36 2.81 -6.50
N VAL A 24 15.04 2.94 -6.36
CA VAL A 24 14.38 3.04 -5.05
C VAL A 24 13.84 1.73 -4.51
N ARG A 25 13.50 0.77 -5.39
CA ARG A 25 12.84 -0.49 -5.02
C ARG A 25 13.50 -1.74 -5.61
N GLY A 26 14.50 -1.58 -6.50
CA GLY A 26 15.16 -2.66 -7.21
C GLY A 26 14.29 -3.29 -8.31
N VAL A 27 13.17 -2.67 -8.70
CA VAL A 27 12.25 -3.22 -9.70
C VAL A 27 12.93 -3.36 -11.05
N VAL A 28 12.99 -4.57 -11.58
CA VAL A 28 13.58 -4.89 -12.87
C VAL A 28 12.52 -4.72 -13.96
N SER A 29 12.67 -3.66 -14.76
CA SER A 29 11.75 -3.36 -15.86
C SER A 29 12.42 -2.57 -16.96
N THR A 30 11.86 -2.62 -18.15
CA THR A 30 12.20 -1.74 -19.28
C THR A 30 11.03 -0.79 -19.55
N ALA A 31 11.26 0.27 -20.31
CA ALA A 31 10.18 1.16 -20.73
C ALA A 31 9.06 0.40 -21.44
N ASP A 32 9.39 -0.65 -22.20
CA ASP A 32 8.43 -1.46 -22.95
C ASP A 32 7.60 -2.39 -22.06
N SER A 33 8.07 -2.72 -20.86
CA SER A 33 7.31 -3.51 -19.88
C SER A 33 6.48 -2.67 -18.92
N ILE A 34 6.57 -1.32 -18.98
CA ILE A 34 5.80 -0.42 -18.10
C ILE A 34 4.55 0.09 -18.81
N VAL A 35 3.41 -0.01 -18.13
CA VAL A 35 2.13 0.58 -18.53
C VAL A 35 1.71 1.65 -17.53
N ILE A 36 1.39 2.85 -18.03
CA ILE A 36 0.89 3.96 -17.21
C ILE A 36 -0.64 3.91 -17.19
N GLY A 37 -1.21 4.24 -16.04
CA GLY A 37 -2.67 4.31 -15.90
C GLY A 37 -3.15 5.31 -14.85
N ALA A 38 -4.45 5.58 -14.84
CA ALA A 38 -5.12 6.50 -13.93
C ALA A 38 -5.30 5.89 -12.51
N GLY A 39 -4.22 5.34 -11.95
CA GLY A 39 -4.16 4.72 -10.62
C GLY A 39 -4.39 3.21 -10.65
N THR A 40 -4.28 2.60 -9.47
CA THR A 40 -4.22 1.14 -9.28
C THR A 40 -5.44 0.40 -9.81
N GLN A 41 -6.66 0.93 -9.62
CA GLN A 41 -7.89 0.25 -10.09
C GLN A 41 -7.93 0.08 -11.61
N GLN A 42 -7.54 1.12 -12.35
CA GLN A 42 -7.50 1.05 -13.81
C GLN A 42 -6.40 0.07 -14.29
N LEU A 43 -5.24 0.07 -13.64
CA LEU A 43 -4.17 -0.88 -13.95
C LEU A 43 -4.56 -2.32 -13.61
N LEU A 44 -5.31 -2.54 -12.53
CA LEU A 44 -5.91 -3.85 -12.22
C LEU A 44 -6.91 -4.26 -13.30
N SER A 45 -7.71 -3.33 -13.83
CA SER A 45 -8.62 -3.62 -14.97
C SER A 45 -7.84 -4.07 -16.20
N VAL A 46 -6.71 -3.46 -16.50
CA VAL A 46 -5.81 -3.92 -17.58
C VAL A 46 -5.33 -5.34 -17.30
N LEU A 47 -4.83 -5.62 -16.09
CA LEU A 47 -4.39 -6.96 -15.69
C LEU A 47 -5.53 -7.98 -15.81
N CYS A 48 -6.73 -7.67 -15.35
CA CYS A 48 -7.92 -8.53 -15.51
C CYS A 48 -8.22 -8.87 -16.97
N GLY A 49 -7.95 -7.92 -17.88
CA GLY A 49 -8.05 -8.17 -19.33
C GLY A 49 -7.01 -9.13 -19.88
N LEU A 50 -5.87 -9.31 -19.20
CA LEU A 50 -4.76 -10.17 -19.63
C LEU A 50 -4.82 -11.57 -19.01
N LEU A 51 -5.42 -11.71 -17.82
CA LEU A 51 -5.50 -12.98 -17.11
C LEU A 51 -6.39 -13.99 -17.82
N PRO A 52 -6.06 -15.30 -17.78
CA PRO A 52 -6.98 -16.37 -18.19
C PRO A 52 -8.32 -16.28 -17.43
N ARG A 53 -9.43 -16.53 -18.11
CA ARG A 53 -10.77 -16.37 -17.53
C ARG A 53 -11.11 -17.34 -16.39
N ASP A 54 -10.42 -18.46 -16.32
CA ASP A 54 -10.53 -19.47 -15.27
C ASP A 54 -9.60 -19.21 -14.08
N SER A 55 -8.88 -18.09 -14.08
CA SER A 55 -7.97 -17.75 -12.97
C SER A 55 -8.72 -17.59 -11.66
N VAL A 56 -8.17 -18.17 -10.60
CA VAL A 56 -8.61 -17.98 -9.22
C VAL A 56 -7.66 -17.01 -8.54
N ILE A 57 -8.20 -15.93 -7.95
CA ILE A 57 -7.40 -14.88 -7.33
C ILE A 57 -7.38 -15.07 -5.82
N ALA A 58 -6.18 -15.23 -5.24
CA ALA A 58 -5.99 -15.15 -3.79
C ALA A 58 -5.70 -13.72 -3.38
N ILE A 59 -6.33 -13.25 -2.31
CA ILE A 59 -6.12 -11.93 -1.71
C ILE A 59 -5.90 -12.09 -0.21
N GLU A 60 -4.90 -11.38 0.33
CA GLU A 60 -4.62 -11.38 1.78
C GLU A 60 -5.78 -10.75 2.55
N GLU A 61 -6.24 -11.39 3.65
CA GLU A 61 -7.28 -10.87 4.53
C GLU A 61 -6.69 -10.40 5.88
N PRO A 62 -6.94 -9.15 6.27
CA PRO A 62 -7.65 -8.09 5.59
C PRO A 62 -6.85 -7.53 4.41
N GLY A 63 -7.53 -7.28 3.29
CA GLY A 63 -6.94 -6.87 2.02
C GLY A 63 -7.34 -5.48 1.55
N PHE A 64 -7.04 -5.19 0.30
CA PHE A 64 -7.41 -3.95 -0.38
C PHE A 64 -8.76 -4.11 -1.07
N ARG A 65 -9.84 -3.63 -0.41
CA ARG A 65 -11.23 -3.80 -0.88
C ARG A 65 -11.47 -3.36 -2.32
N GLN A 66 -10.78 -2.30 -2.76
CA GLN A 66 -10.94 -1.82 -4.13
C GLN A 66 -10.38 -2.82 -5.16
N ALA A 67 -9.32 -3.57 -4.82
CA ALA A 67 -8.83 -4.64 -5.67
C ALA A 67 -9.81 -5.82 -5.68
N GLU A 68 -10.35 -6.20 -4.53
CA GLU A 68 -11.40 -7.24 -4.43
C GLU A 68 -12.58 -6.92 -5.34
N GLN A 69 -13.07 -5.66 -5.29
CA GLN A 69 -14.18 -5.22 -6.13
C GLN A 69 -13.84 -5.32 -7.61
N VAL A 70 -12.66 -4.85 -8.04
CA VAL A 70 -12.25 -4.95 -9.45
C VAL A 70 -12.23 -6.40 -9.93
N PHE A 71 -11.61 -7.32 -9.18
CA PHE A 71 -11.59 -8.74 -9.59
C PHE A 71 -12.98 -9.36 -9.64
N GLN A 72 -13.88 -9.01 -8.70
CA GLN A 72 -15.27 -9.47 -8.70
C GLN A 72 -16.04 -8.94 -9.92
N ASP A 73 -15.89 -7.66 -10.25
CA ASP A 73 -16.55 -7.02 -11.40
C ASP A 73 -16.12 -7.66 -12.73
N TYR A 74 -14.89 -8.17 -12.79
CA TYR A 74 -14.39 -8.95 -13.94
C TYR A 74 -14.76 -10.43 -13.90
N GLY A 75 -15.47 -10.89 -12.85
CA GLY A 75 -15.99 -12.25 -12.73
C GLY A 75 -14.97 -13.29 -12.23
N PHE A 76 -13.84 -12.88 -11.66
CA PHE A 76 -12.86 -13.82 -11.13
C PHE A 76 -13.28 -14.39 -9.76
N PRO A 77 -13.18 -15.70 -9.55
CA PRO A 77 -13.34 -16.32 -8.23
C PRO A 77 -12.27 -15.82 -7.26
N LEU A 78 -12.71 -15.26 -6.11
CA LEU A 78 -11.81 -14.82 -5.04
C LEU A 78 -11.65 -15.86 -3.94
N ARG A 79 -10.45 -15.92 -3.37
CA ARG A 79 -10.11 -16.67 -2.16
C ARG A 79 -9.42 -15.73 -1.18
N LEU A 80 -10.08 -15.46 -0.08
CA LEU A 80 -9.49 -14.69 1.01
C LEU A 80 -8.56 -15.61 1.79
N VAL A 81 -7.30 -15.20 1.90
CA VAL A 81 -6.23 -15.95 2.56
C VAL A 81 -5.80 -15.21 3.81
N GLY A 82 -5.87 -15.87 4.95
CA GLY A 82 -5.46 -15.27 6.22
C GLY A 82 -3.95 -15.09 6.31
N GLY A 83 -3.54 -14.21 7.23
CA GLY A 83 -2.14 -14.01 7.57
C GLY A 83 -1.75 -14.70 8.87
N ASP A 84 -0.49 -15.10 8.96
CA ASP A 84 0.20 -15.52 10.19
C ASP A 84 1.17 -14.44 10.69
N GLN A 85 2.10 -14.79 11.58
CA GLN A 85 3.08 -13.84 12.13
C GLN A 85 4.05 -13.30 11.07
N GLU A 86 4.31 -14.05 10.01
CA GLU A 86 5.26 -13.69 8.95
C GLU A 86 4.60 -13.08 7.70
N GLY A 87 3.29 -13.12 7.56
CA GLY A 87 2.57 -12.56 6.42
C GLY A 87 1.40 -13.43 5.99
N ILE A 88 1.14 -13.48 4.69
CA ILE A 88 0.13 -14.37 4.14
C ILE A 88 0.45 -15.84 4.50
N SER A 89 -0.57 -16.59 4.91
CA SER A 89 -0.43 -18.01 5.25
C SER A 89 -0.17 -18.85 3.99
N MET A 90 1.03 -19.38 3.86
CA MET A 90 1.39 -20.22 2.71
C MET A 90 0.56 -21.51 2.65
N ARG A 91 0.16 -22.06 3.82
CA ARG A 91 -0.73 -23.21 3.90
C ARG A 91 -2.11 -22.91 3.31
N GLU A 92 -2.71 -21.77 3.68
CA GLU A 92 -4.02 -21.37 3.15
C GLU A 92 -3.92 -20.96 1.68
N LEU A 93 -2.83 -20.31 1.27
CA LEU A 93 -2.57 -19.95 -0.11
C LEU A 93 -2.51 -21.19 -1.01
N GLU A 94 -1.79 -22.23 -0.62
CA GLU A 94 -1.72 -23.46 -1.41
C GLU A 94 -3.06 -24.21 -1.42
N ALA A 95 -3.78 -24.25 -0.29
CA ALA A 95 -5.10 -24.85 -0.18
C ALA A 95 -6.17 -24.12 -1.02
N SER A 96 -5.98 -22.82 -1.29
CA SER A 96 -6.89 -21.99 -2.08
C SER A 96 -6.98 -22.41 -3.56
N LYS A 97 -5.98 -23.14 -4.07
CA LYS A 97 -5.80 -23.50 -5.48
C LYS A 97 -5.76 -22.28 -6.40
N ALA A 98 -5.39 -21.11 -5.89
CA ALA A 98 -5.26 -19.91 -6.67
C ALA A 98 -4.16 -20.00 -7.73
N SER A 99 -4.38 -19.37 -8.87
CA SER A 99 -3.38 -19.20 -9.94
C SER A 99 -2.75 -17.80 -9.90
N VAL A 100 -3.40 -16.84 -9.22
CA VAL A 100 -2.91 -15.47 -9.05
C VAL A 100 -2.99 -15.09 -7.58
N LEU A 101 -1.94 -14.44 -7.06
CA LEU A 101 -1.91 -13.85 -5.73
C LEU A 101 -1.82 -12.33 -5.84
N PHE A 102 -2.76 -11.62 -5.22
CA PHE A 102 -2.65 -10.17 -4.99
C PHE A 102 -2.17 -9.93 -3.55
N VAL A 103 -1.05 -9.23 -3.39
CA VAL A 103 -0.41 -9.01 -2.08
C VAL A 103 0.30 -7.67 -2.01
N SER A 104 0.35 -7.06 -0.81
CA SER A 104 1.09 -5.81 -0.54
C SER A 104 2.26 -6.08 0.43
N PRO A 105 3.42 -6.56 -0.05
CA PRO A 105 4.50 -7.06 0.82
C PRO A 105 5.16 -5.98 1.68
N SER A 106 5.09 -4.72 1.25
CA SER A 106 5.68 -3.57 1.95
C SER A 106 4.73 -2.95 2.98
N ASN A 107 3.45 -3.35 2.97
CA ASN A 107 2.40 -2.70 3.74
C ASN A 107 1.48 -3.70 4.44
N ARG A 108 2.02 -4.41 5.42
CA ARG A 108 1.26 -5.40 6.18
C ARG A 108 0.23 -4.76 7.09
N MET A 109 -0.98 -5.26 6.99
CA MET A 109 -2.11 -4.74 7.78
C MET A 109 -2.16 -5.26 9.23
N LYS A 110 -1.50 -6.35 9.57
CA LYS A 110 -1.56 -6.98 10.91
C LYS A 110 -0.26 -6.97 11.71
N ALA A 111 0.88 -6.70 11.08
CA ALA A 111 2.17 -6.72 11.74
C ALA A 111 2.92 -5.40 11.56
N ARG A 112 3.88 -5.14 12.45
CA ARG A 112 4.65 -3.89 12.49
C ARG A 112 5.55 -3.68 11.27
N ASP A 113 5.86 -4.77 10.54
CA ASP A 113 6.89 -4.76 9.51
C ASP A 113 6.38 -5.33 8.18
N ALA A 114 7.12 -5.03 7.11
CA ALA A 114 6.94 -5.67 5.81
C ALA A 114 7.07 -7.21 5.93
N ILE A 115 6.56 -7.91 4.94
CA ILE A 115 6.75 -9.37 4.83
C ILE A 115 8.27 -9.70 4.88
N PRO A 116 8.74 -10.58 5.78
CA PRO A 116 10.14 -10.92 5.92
C PRO A 116 10.66 -11.64 4.65
N MET A 117 11.98 -11.62 4.48
CA MET A 117 12.62 -12.18 3.28
C MET A 117 12.33 -13.67 3.10
N SER A 118 12.26 -14.45 4.20
CA SER A 118 11.88 -15.86 4.16
C SER A 118 10.54 -16.08 3.46
N ARG A 119 9.50 -15.37 3.90
CA ARG A 119 8.16 -15.47 3.34
C ARG A 119 8.08 -14.93 1.90
N ARG A 120 8.88 -13.92 1.55
CA ARG A 120 8.98 -13.44 0.16
C ARG A 120 9.49 -14.52 -0.77
N PHE A 121 10.52 -15.25 -0.37
CA PHE A 121 11.02 -16.41 -1.14
C PHE A 121 10.00 -17.54 -1.22
N GLU A 122 9.24 -17.83 -0.16
CA GLU A 122 8.17 -18.81 -0.21
C GLU A 122 7.08 -18.43 -1.23
N ILE A 123 6.69 -17.15 -1.26
CA ILE A 123 5.73 -16.63 -2.26
C ILE A 123 6.27 -16.77 -3.68
N LEU A 124 7.53 -16.42 -3.91
CA LEU A 124 8.15 -16.56 -5.23
C LEU A 124 8.28 -18.02 -5.67
N ASN A 125 8.66 -18.91 -4.76
CA ASN A 125 8.68 -20.35 -5.03
C ASN A 125 7.28 -20.87 -5.37
N TRP A 126 6.25 -20.43 -4.64
CA TRP A 126 4.85 -20.75 -4.94
C TRP A 126 4.45 -20.33 -6.36
N ALA A 127 4.87 -19.13 -6.78
CA ALA A 127 4.60 -18.62 -8.13
C ALA A 127 5.34 -19.44 -9.20
N GLN A 128 6.60 -19.78 -8.96
CA GLN A 128 7.45 -20.48 -9.92
C GLN A 128 7.01 -21.91 -10.19
N GLN A 129 6.66 -22.67 -9.12
CA GLN A 129 6.41 -24.13 -9.21
C GLN A 129 5.32 -24.54 -10.19
N ARG A 130 4.29 -23.69 -10.43
CA ARG A 130 3.16 -24.00 -11.30
C ARG A 130 2.84 -22.89 -12.30
N GLY A 131 3.79 -22.03 -12.61
CA GLY A 131 3.57 -20.93 -13.54
C GLY A 131 2.50 -19.93 -13.08
N ARG A 132 2.34 -19.74 -11.77
CA ARG A 132 1.39 -18.83 -11.15
C ARG A 132 1.89 -17.39 -11.23
N LEU A 133 1.01 -16.40 -11.04
CA LEU A 133 1.34 -14.98 -11.07
C LEU A 133 1.18 -14.36 -9.68
N VAL A 134 2.07 -13.44 -9.34
CA VAL A 134 1.91 -12.54 -8.20
C VAL A 134 1.65 -11.13 -8.72
N ILE A 135 0.67 -10.44 -8.16
CA ILE A 135 0.44 -9.00 -8.34
C ILE A 135 0.89 -8.33 -7.05
N GLU A 136 2.01 -7.63 -7.10
CA GLU A 136 2.56 -6.87 -5.99
C GLU A 136 2.01 -5.45 -6.00
N ASP A 137 1.22 -5.07 -5.00
CA ASP A 137 0.77 -3.69 -4.78
C ASP A 137 1.71 -2.97 -3.82
N ASP A 138 2.51 -2.06 -4.34
CA ASP A 138 3.53 -1.33 -3.58
C ASP A 138 3.27 0.19 -3.60
N TYR A 139 2.16 0.59 -3.00
CA TYR A 139 1.69 1.97 -3.06
C TYR A 139 2.43 2.96 -2.13
N ASN A 140 3.27 2.49 -1.21
CA ASN A 140 3.96 3.33 -0.21
C ASN A 140 5.35 2.84 0.20
N GLY A 141 5.91 1.86 -0.47
CA GLY A 141 7.18 1.26 -0.07
C GLY A 141 8.33 2.27 -0.01
N GLU A 142 8.26 3.34 -0.80
CA GLU A 142 9.25 4.42 -0.81
C GLU A 142 9.16 5.34 0.43
N LEU A 143 8.00 5.43 1.12
CA LEU A 143 7.83 6.32 2.29
C LEU A 143 8.37 5.75 3.59
N ARG A 144 9.05 4.61 3.56
CA ARG A 144 9.65 4.02 4.75
C ARG A 144 10.75 4.94 5.31
N TYR A 145 10.65 5.32 6.60
CA TYR A 145 11.54 6.29 7.25
C TYR A 145 12.15 5.78 8.57
N SER A 146 11.58 4.74 9.18
CA SER A 146 12.08 4.18 10.46
C SER A 146 13.09 3.06 10.29
N ALA A 147 13.18 2.46 9.09
CA ALA A 147 14.08 1.35 8.80
C ALA A 147 14.66 1.44 7.39
N LYS A 148 15.64 0.57 7.09
CA LYS A 148 16.21 0.48 5.74
C LYS A 148 15.13 0.11 4.72
N PRO A 149 15.19 0.65 3.48
CA PRO A 149 14.32 0.23 2.39
C PRO A 149 14.43 -1.29 2.18
N ILE A 150 13.29 -1.94 2.02
CA ILE A 150 13.22 -3.36 1.66
C ILE A 150 12.98 -3.40 0.14
N PRO A 151 13.71 -4.22 -0.63
CA PRO A 151 13.48 -4.35 -2.06
C PRO A 151 12.06 -4.83 -2.35
N ALA A 152 11.52 -4.51 -3.52
CA ALA A 152 10.24 -5.05 -3.99
C ALA A 152 10.31 -6.59 -4.08
N LEU A 153 9.18 -7.27 -4.00
CA LEU A 153 9.11 -8.70 -4.25
C LEU A 153 9.52 -9.02 -5.69
N GLN A 154 9.09 -8.18 -6.62
CA GLN A 154 9.43 -8.26 -8.04
C GLN A 154 10.94 -8.26 -8.29
N SER A 155 11.70 -7.46 -7.53
CA SER A 155 13.17 -7.39 -7.68
C SER A 155 13.88 -8.71 -7.33
N LEU A 156 13.25 -9.55 -6.52
CA LEU A 156 13.80 -10.86 -6.12
C LEU A 156 13.46 -11.97 -7.12
N SER A 157 12.65 -11.68 -8.13
CA SER A 157 12.20 -12.61 -9.16
C SER A 157 12.82 -12.37 -10.53
N ASP A 158 13.79 -11.45 -10.63
CA ASP A 158 14.35 -10.97 -11.90
C ASP A 158 13.29 -10.52 -12.91
N GLY A 159 12.19 -9.93 -12.41
CA GLY A 159 11.08 -9.45 -13.23
C GLY A 159 10.12 -10.54 -13.74
N LYS A 160 10.27 -11.79 -13.29
CA LYS A 160 9.44 -12.91 -13.74
C LYS A 160 8.33 -13.19 -12.74
N ARG A 161 7.16 -13.60 -13.24
CA ARG A 161 6.00 -14.03 -12.43
C ARG A 161 5.49 -13.00 -11.42
N VAL A 162 5.99 -11.76 -11.42
CA VAL A 162 5.52 -10.69 -10.53
C VAL A 162 5.16 -9.47 -11.36
N ALA A 163 3.88 -9.12 -11.40
CA ALA A 163 3.38 -7.86 -11.91
C ALA A 163 3.44 -6.82 -10.78
N TYR A 164 4.24 -5.78 -10.95
CA TYR A 164 4.44 -4.76 -9.92
C TYR A 164 3.60 -3.53 -10.19
N LEU A 165 2.80 -3.12 -9.21
CA LEU A 165 1.98 -1.92 -9.23
C LEU A 165 2.60 -0.84 -8.35
N GLY A 166 3.04 0.26 -8.96
CA GLY A 166 3.52 1.46 -8.27
C GLY A 166 2.51 2.60 -8.36
N SER A 167 2.47 3.45 -7.33
CA SER A 167 1.52 4.56 -7.26
C SER A 167 2.15 5.81 -6.64
N PHE A 168 1.84 6.98 -7.19
CA PHE A 168 2.29 8.27 -6.70
C PHE A 168 1.27 8.99 -5.80
N SER A 169 0.12 8.36 -5.52
CA SER A 169 -0.99 8.99 -4.76
C SER A 169 -0.63 9.45 -3.35
N LYS A 170 0.42 8.90 -2.74
CA LYS A 170 0.93 9.30 -1.42
C LYS A 170 2.19 10.17 -1.47
N LEU A 171 2.95 10.06 -2.54
CA LEU A 171 4.19 10.83 -2.75
C LEU A 171 3.90 12.21 -3.29
N LEU A 172 2.87 12.32 -4.12
CA LEU A 172 2.37 13.53 -4.75
C LEU A 172 0.94 13.81 -4.28
N LEU A 173 0.22 14.64 -5.03
CA LEU A 173 -1.19 14.91 -4.77
C LEU A 173 -2.05 13.70 -5.22
N PRO A 174 -2.99 13.22 -4.41
CA PRO A 174 -3.89 12.13 -4.80
C PRO A 174 -4.69 12.41 -6.09
N SER A 175 -4.88 13.68 -6.43
CA SER A 175 -5.57 14.14 -7.64
C SER A 175 -4.81 13.93 -8.94
N VAL A 176 -3.49 13.75 -8.90
CA VAL A 176 -2.65 13.47 -10.09
C VAL A 176 -3.02 12.15 -10.75
N ARG A 177 -3.52 11.18 -10.00
CA ARG A 177 -4.05 9.92 -10.53
C ARG A 177 -3.13 9.14 -11.47
N ILE A 178 -1.81 9.19 -11.26
CA ILE A 178 -0.85 8.40 -12.02
C ILE A 178 -0.39 7.22 -11.18
N GLY A 179 -0.48 6.03 -11.77
CA GLY A 179 0.16 4.80 -11.34
C GLY A 179 0.85 4.13 -12.50
N TYR A 180 1.63 3.11 -12.23
CA TYR A 180 2.28 2.31 -13.26
C TYR A 180 2.29 0.83 -12.90
N LEU A 181 2.29 0.02 -13.93
CA LEU A 181 2.41 -1.44 -13.87
C LEU A 181 3.70 -1.82 -14.57
N ALA A 182 4.66 -2.42 -13.87
CA ALA A 182 5.75 -3.12 -14.50
C ALA A 182 5.33 -4.58 -14.70
N MET A 183 5.13 -4.96 -15.97
CA MET A 183 4.65 -6.28 -16.35
C MET A 183 5.81 -7.28 -16.39
N PRO A 184 5.60 -8.51 -15.91
CA PRO A 184 6.52 -9.59 -16.20
C PRO A 184 6.42 -10.00 -17.69
N GLU A 185 7.46 -10.63 -18.19
CA GLU A 185 7.59 -11.00 -19.62
C GLU A 185 6.36 -11.79 -20.13
N GLU A 186 5.78 -12.65 -19.31
CA GLU A 186 4.63 -13.48 -19.66
C GLU A 186 3.37 -12.69 -19.98
N LEU A 187 3.25 -11.46 -19.49
CA LEU A 187 2.11 -10.59 -19.76
C LEU A 187 2.38 -9.57 -20.88
N ALA A 188 3.63 -9.37 -21.26
CA ALA A 188 4.02 -8.38 -22.27
C ALA A 188 3.35 -8.68 -23.63
N TYR A 189 3.50 -9.91 -24.14
CA TYR A 189 2.91 -10.29 -25.43
C TYR A 189 1.38 -10.20 -25.45
N PRO A 190 0.63 -10.79 -24.50
CA PRO A 190 -0.82 -10.61 -24.42
C PRO A 190 -1.27 -9.15 -24.32
N TYR A 191 -0.49 -8.30 -23.65
CA TYR A 191 -0.79 -6.87 -23.59
C TYR A 191 -0.64 -6.22 -24.97
N TRP A 192 0.43 -6.49 -25.69
CA TRP A 192 0.70 -5.90 -27.00
C TRP A 192 -0.42 -6.22 -28.01
N GLU A 193 -0.90 -7.45 -28.04
CA GLU A 193 -2.01 -7.84 -28.90
C GLU A 193 -3.29 -7.06 -28.58
N LYS A 194 -3.57 -6.79 -27.31
CA LYS A 194 -4.78 -6.10 -26.85
C LYS A 194 -4.66 -4.59 -26.79
N SER A 195 -3.45 -4.06 -26.68
CA SER A 195 -3.18 -2.63 -26.48
C SER A 195 -3.72 -1.75 -27.60
N ALA A 196 -3.86 -2.29 -28.81
CA ALA A 196 -4.47 -1.58 -29.94
C ALA A 196 -5.90 -1.09 -29.66
N GLY A 197 -6.65 -1.82 -28.81
CA GLY A 197 -8.01 -1.47 -28.38
C GLY A 197 -8.10 -0.58 -27.14
N TYR A 198 -7.00 -0.28 -26.46
CA TYR A 198 -6.99 0.54 -25.26
C TYR A 198 -6.67 2.00 -25.56
N ASN A 199 -7.31 2.90 -24.82
CA ASN A 199 -6.94 4.31 -24.79
C ASN A 199 -6.17 4.61 -23.51
N GLN A 200 -5.23 5.56 -23.57
CA GLN A 200 -4.53 6.04 -22.39
C GLN A 200 -5.50 6.79 -21.48
N THR A 201 -5.46 6.45 -20.19
CA THR A 201 -6.37 7.00 -19.15
C THR A 201 -5.74 8.11 -18.33
N ALA A 202 -4.40 8.18 -18.25
CA ALA A 202 -3.68 9.25 -17.57
C ALA A 202 -3.40 10.41 -18.53
N SER A 203 -3.53 11.64 -18.04
CA SER A 203 -3.29 12.85 -18.84
C SER A 203 -1.85 12.90 -19.37
N LYS A 204 -1.69 13.15 -20.68
CA LYS A 204 -0.39 13.30 -21.32
C LYS A 204 0.44 14.41 -20.67
N ILE A 205 -0.19 15.54 -20.34
CA ILE A 205 0.51 16.69 -19.72
C ILE A 205 1.06 16.30 -18.35
N GLU A 206 0.28 15.60 -17.55
CA GLU A 206 0.71 15.14 -16.22
C GLU A 206 1.80 14.07 -16.33
N GLN A 207 1.74 13.20 -17.32
CA GLN A 207 2.78 12.22 -17.58
C GLN A 207 4.12 12.88 -17.92
N LEU A 208 4.14 13.84 -18.85
CA LEU A 208 5.35 14.56 -19.24
C LEU A 208 5.91 15.41 -18.08
N ALA A 209 5.02 16.07 -17.30
CA ALA A 209 5.44 16.82 -16.13
C ALA A 209 6.08 15.89 -15.07
N LEU A 210 5.51 14.72 -14.83
CA LEU A 210 6.06 13.73 -13.89
C LEU A 210 7.39 13.16 -14.40
N ALA A 211 7.52 12.86 -15.69
CA ALA A 211 8.77 12.40 -16.28
C ALA A 211 9.91 13.40 -16.01
N ARG A 212 9.68 14.66 -16.31
CA ARG A 212 10.64 15.73 -16.04
C ARG A 212 10.95 15.87 -14.55
N TYR A 213 9.93 15.81 -13.68
CA TYR A 213 10.09 15.89 -12.23
C TYR A 213 10.98 14.78 -11.66
N ILE A 214 10.89 13.57 -12.24
CA ILE A 214 11.75 12.42 -11.90
C ILE A 214 13.16 12.68 -12.44
N GLN A 215 13.31 12.98 -13.73
CA GLN A 215 14.60 13.15 -14.41
C GLN A 215 15.46 14.26 -13.77
N GLU A 216 14.86 15.35 -13.31
CA GLU A 216 15.54 16.43 -12.59
C GLU A 216 15.90 16.04 -11.13
N GLY A 217 15.58 14.82 -10.66
CA GLY A 217 15.80 14.36 -9.29
C GLY A 217 14.92 15.09 -8.25
N SER A 218 13.88 15.79 -8.70
CA SER A 218 12.96 16.54 -7.82
C SER A 218 12.10 15.61 -6.97
N LEU A 219 11.66 14.49 -7.54
CA LEU A 219 10.90 13.47 -6.81
C LEU A 219 11.72 12.87 -5.66
N GLU A 220 12.99 12.55 -5.88
CA GLU A 220 13.86 12.01 -4.83
C GLU A 220 14.15 13.04 -3.73
N ARG A 221 14.32 14.32 -4.08
CA ARG A 221 14.47 15.39 -3.10
C ARG A 221 13.21 15.53 -2.24
N GLN A 222 12.04 15.49 -2.87
CA GLN A 222 10.75 15.52 -2.18
C GLN A 222 10.60 14.30 -1.26
N LEU A 223 10.93 13.11 -1.70
CA LEU A 223 10.86 11.88 -0.92
C LEU A 223 11.74 11.95 0.33
N ARG A 224 12.99 12.43 0.21
CA ARG A 224 13.87 12.65 1.37
C ARG A 224 13.28 13.63 2.37
N ARG A 225 12.69 14.73 1.89
CA ARG A 225 12.01 15.73 2.72
C ARG A 225 10.79 15.13 3.45
N LEU A 226 9.96 14.37 2.76
CA LEU A 226 8.79 13.72 3.33
C LEU A 226 9.18 12.69 4.40
N ARG A 227 10.20 11.86 4.15
CA ARG A 227 10.71 10.91 5.13
C ARG A 227 11.15 11.60 6.42
N LYS A 228 11.93 12.70 6.31
CA LYS A 228 12.36 13.49 7.48
C LYS A 228 11.16 14.10 8.23
N LEU A 229 10.21 14.66 7.50
CA LEU A 229 9.01 15.26 8.07
C LEU A 229 8.16 14.22 8.82
N TYR A 230 7.90 13.08 8.19
CA TYR A 230 7.06 12.04 8.79
C TYR A 230 7.75 11.32 9.94
N ALA A 231 9.06 11.16 9.91
CA ALA A 231 9.83 10.66 11.04
C ALA A 231 9.67 11.57 12.27
N ALA A 232 9.81 12.89 12.09
CA ALA A 232 9.65 13.85 13.18
C ALA A 232 8.22 13.87 13.73
N LYS A 233 7.20 13.93 12.86
CA LYS A 233 5.79 13.89 13.27
C LYS A 233 5.40 12.58 13.97
N SER A 234 5.89 11.46 13.48
CA SER A 234 5.67 10.14 14.07
C SER A 234 6.25 10.06 15.49
N ALA A 235 7.49 10.52 15.68
CA ALA A 235 8.13 10.56 16.99
C ALA A 235 7.36 11.46 17.96
N MET A 236 6.96 12.66 17.51
CA MET A 236 6.19 13.59 18.34
C MET A 236 4.82 13.00 18.73
N PHE A 237 4.08 12.42 17.78
CA PHE A 237 2.79 11.78 18.06
C PHE A 237 2.93 10.64 19.06
N PHE A 238 3.93 9.79 18.87
CA PHE A 238 4.23 8.69 19.81
C PHE A 238 4.51 9.21 21.23
N GLN A 239 5.35 10.24 21.37
CA GLN A 239 5.69 10.83 22.66
C GLN A 239 4.48 11.46 23.35
N GLU A 240 3.68 12.24 22.62
CA GLU A 240 2.49 12.89 23.19
C GLU A 240 1.43 11.89 23.64
N VAL A 241 1.13 10.86 22.82
CA VAL A 241 0.17 9.81 23.23
C VAL A 241 0.70 9.00 24.41
N THR A 242 1.98 8.65 24.42
CA THR A 242 2.60 7.93 25.56
C THR A 242 2.53 8.78 26.85
N ARG A 243 2.79 10.09 26.78
CA ARG A 243 2.66 11.00 27.91
C ARG A 243 1.22 11.12 28.41
N ALA A 244 0.27 11.25 27.47
CA ALA A 244 -1.14 11.48 27.79
C ALA A 244 -1.85 10.26 28.40
N PHE A 245 -1.53 9.07 27.91
CA PHE A 245 -2.24 7.84 28.24
C PHE A 245 -1.41 6.80 29.00
N GLN A 246 -0.09 6.97 29.06
CA GLN A 246 0.83 5.99 29.64
C GLN A 246 0.61 4.59 29.04
N ASN A 247 0.42 3.56 29.88
CA ASN A 247 0.20 2.19 29.41
C ASN A 247 -1.27 1.86 29.15
N ARG A 248 -2.20 2.83 29.26
CA ARG A 248 -3.64 2.62 29.00
C ARG A 248 -4.00 2.58 27.53
N VAL A 249 -3.10 3.07 26.66
CA VAL A 249 -3.22 2.96 25.20
C VAL A 249 -1.92 2.41 24.64
N LYS A 250 -1.96 1.23 24.02
CA LYS A 250 -0.80 0.70 23.31
C LYS A 250 -0.78 1.29 21.91
N LEU A 251 0.43 1.59 21.43
CA LEU A 251 0.69 2.16 20.11
C LEU A 251 1.47 1.18 19.24
N SER A 252 1.05 1.02 18.03
CA SER A 252 1.82 0.33 17.00
C SER A 252 1.91 1.20 15.76
N LEU A 253 3.11 1.54 15.32
CA LEU A 253 3.32 2.32 14.11
C LEU A 253 3.00 1.48 12.88
N TRP A 254 2.18 2.03 12.01
CA TRP A 254 1.96 1.55 10.66
C TRP A 254 2.58 2.55 9.68
N GLU A 255 3.88 2.39 9.50
CA GLU A 255 4.75 3.38 8.86
C GLU A 255 4.30 3.77 7.47
N THR A 256 4.10 2.78 6.60
CA THR A 256 3.73 3.01 5.19
C THR A 256 2.34 3.63 5.02
N SER A 257 1.46 3.48 6.01
CA SER A 257 0.13 4.12 6.02
C SER A 257 0.10 5.45 6.76
N LEU A 258 1.25 5.90 7.31
CA LEU A 258 1.39 7.17 8.03
C LEU A 258 0.39 7.30 9.19
N CYS A 259 0.16 6.22 9.90
CA CYS A 259 -0.76 6.18 11.05
C CYS A 259 -0.24 5.29 12.17
N PHE A 260 -0.80 5.48 13.35
CA PHE A 260 -0.67 4.56 14.46
C PHE A 260 -1.95 3.77 14.64
N ARG A 261 -1.81 2.49 14.93
CA ARG A 261 -2.86 1.68 15.51
C ARG A 261 -2.89 1.93 17.00
N LEU A 262 -4.07 2.28 17.51
CA LEU A 262 -4.33 2.52 18.91
C LEU A 262 -5.07 1.33 19.50
N GLU A 263 -4.57 0.81 20.62
CA GLU A 263 -5.20 -0.26 21.39
C GLU A 263 -5.49 0.26 22.80
N PRO A 264 -6.64 0.96 23.00
CA PRO A 264 -7.03 1.46 24.31
C PRO A 264 -7.50 0.30 25.21
N SER A 265 -7.07 0.33 26.48
CA SER A 265 -7.61 -0.53 27.52
C SER A 265 -8.95 0.04 27.99
N SER A 266 -10.05 -0.52 27.50
CA SER A 266 -11.41 -0.07 27.84
C SER A 266 -12.40 -1.23 27.69
N GLY A 267 -13.42 -1.28 28.52
CA GLY A 267 -14.55 -2.20 28.36
C GLY A 267 -15.54 -1.77 27.28
N LEU A 268 -15.37 -0.58 26.68
CA LEU A 268 -16.25 -0.11 25.61
C LEU A 268 -15.86 -0.69 24.24
N PRO A 269 -16.86 -0.94 23.37
CA PRO A 269 -16.62 -1.30 21.98
C PRO A 269 -15.79 -0.23 21.26
N ARG A 270 -14.87 -0.63 20.36
CA ARG A 270 -13.99 0.30 19.60
C ARG A 270 -14.77 1.33 18.80
N LYS A 271 -15.93 0.97 18.28
CA LYS A 271 -16.84 1.87 17.57
C LYS A 271 -17.30 3.05 18.44
N GLU A 272 -17.57 2.78 19.72
CA GLU A 272 -17.96 3.81 20.68
C GLU A 272 -16.78 4.72 21.04
N LEU A 273 -15.59 4.18 21.22
CA LEU A 273 -14.36 4.97 21.44
C LEU A 273 -14.06 5.92 20.27
N VAL A 274 -14.26 5.47 19.05
CA VAL A 274 -14.12 6.33 17.86
C VAL A 274 -15.18 7.43 17.84
N ARG A 275 -16.43 7.12 18.24
CA ARG A 275 -17.51 8.12 18.36
C ARG A 275 -17.19 9.17 19.41
N LEU A 276 -16.70 8.77 20.58
CA LEU A 276 -16.29 9.69 21.65
C LEU A 276 -15.14 10.62 21.20
N ALA A 277 -14.14 10.08 20.50
CA ALA A 277 -13.08 10.89 19.93
C ALA A 277 -13.63 11.95 18.95
N LEU A 278 -14.55 11.55 18.07
CA LEU A 278 -15.18 12.46 17.11
C LEU A 278 -15.98 13.57 17.79
N SER A 279 -16.71 13.28 18.87
CA SER A 279 -17.45 14.28 19.67
C SER A 279 -16.53 15.32 20.30
N ASN A 280 -15.23 15.02 20.47
CA ASN A 280 -14.19 15.93 20.96
C ASN A 280 -13.30 16.48 19.83
N GLY A 281 -13.79 16.46 18.58
CA GLY A 281 -13.10 17.04 17.44
C GLY A 281 -11.97 16.18 16.86
N VAL A 282 -11.74 14.94 17.36
CA VAL A 282 -10.69 14.05 16.88
C VAL A 282 -11.27 12.98 15.97
N ARG A 283 -10.93 13.04 14.69
CA ARG A 283 -11.34 12.02 13.71
C ARG A 283 -10.36 10.86 13.70
N LEU A 284 -10.80 9.70 14.15
CA LEU A 284 -10.12 8.42 14.04
C LEU A 284 -10.78 7.55 12.96
N THR A 285 -10.05 6.61 12.41
CA THR A 285 -10.59 5.62 11.47
C THR A 285 -10.77 4.31 12.18
N LEU A 286 -11.99 3.76 12.17
CA LEU A 286 -12.22 2.37 12.54
C LEU A 286 -12.10 1.53 11.28
N ARG A 287 -11.07 0.70 11.22
CA ARG A 287 -10.90 -0.25 10.15
C ARG A 287 -11.56 -1.57 10.53
N GLU A 288 -12.55 -1.96 9.76
CA GLU A 288 -13.22 -3.25 9.92
C GLU A 288 -12.27 -4.41 9.63
N GLY A 289 -12.44 -5.51 10.37
CA GLY A 289 -11.66 -6.74 10.25
C GLY A 289 -12.32 -7.83 11.08
N ARG A 290 -11.67 -8.99 11.21
CA ARG A 290 -12.14 -10.02 12.15
C ARG A 290 -12.12 -9.46 13.57
N GLY A 291 -13.26 -9.50 14.28
CA GLY A 291 -13.43 -8.96 15.63
C GLY A 291 -13.87 -7.48 15.63
N GLU A 292 -13.45 -6.72 16.64
CA GLU A 292 -13.85 -5.31 16.82
C GLU A 292 -13.21 -4.30 15.85
N GLY A 293 -12.33 -4.75 14.97
CA GLY A 293 -11.59 -3.88 14.06
C GLY A 293 -10.39 -3.18 14.70
N ASP A 294 -9.73 -2.30 13.98
CA ASP A 294 -8.56 -1.53 14.42
C ASP A 294 -8.85 -0.04 14.45
N ILE A 295 -8.51 0.64 15.55
CA ILE A 295 -8.56 2.10 15.62
C ILE A 295 -7.26 2.67 15.08
N LEU A 296 -7.37 3.49 14.03
CA LEU A 296 -6.22 4.11 13.35
C LEU A 296 -6.22 5.62 13.53
N ALA A 297 -5.08 6.17 13.93
CA ALA A 297 -4.83 7.61 14.05
C ALA A 297 -3.80 8.05 13.02
N GLY A 298 -4.24 8.78 11.99
CA GLY A 298 -3.36 9.36 10.98
C GLY A 298 -2.70 10.64 11.49
N PHE A 299 -1.38 10.73 11.41
CA PHE A 299 -0.61 11.91 11.87
C PHE A 299 -0.12 12.80 10.71
N ALA A 300 -0.11 12.30 9.48
CA ALA A 300 0.49 13.00 8.34
C ALA A 300 -0.16 14.36 8.04
N GLY A 301 -1.49 14.42 8.12
CA GLY A 301 -2.27 15.63 7.84
C GLY A 301 -2.29 16.67 8.97
N ILE A 302 -1.82 16.32 10.17
CA ILE A 302 -1.81 17.24 11.32
C ILE A 302 -0.55 18.11 11.23
N PRO A 303 -0.62 19.45 11.30
CA PRO A 303 0.58 20.29 11.50
C PRO A 303 1.35 19.84 12.74
N ALA A 304 2.69 19.92 12.73
CA ALA A 304 3.49 19.40 13.84
C ALA A 304 3.10 20.08 15.18
N GLU A 305 2.88 21.38 15.15
CA GLU A 305 2.42 22.19 16.28
C GLU A 305 1.01 21.83 16.78
N GLY A 306 0.16 21.26 15.95
CA GLY A 306 -1.19 20.82 16.31
C GLY A 306 -1.27 19.41 16.92
N ILE A 307 -0.17 18.63 16.89
CA ILE A 307 -0.17 17.26 17.44
C ILE A 307 -0.46 17.23 18.95
N PRO A 308 0.14 18.10 19.80
CA PRO A 308 -0.16 18.12 21.23
C PRO A 308 -1.62 18.43 21.53
N GLU A 309 -2.22 19.39 20.81
CA GLU A 309 -3.63 19.74 20.97
C GLU A 309 -4.57 18.59 20.57
N ALA A 310 -4.31 17.96 19.44
CA ALA A 310 -5.09 16.80 18.98
C ALA A 310 -5.04 15.64 20.00
N VAL A 311 -3.86 15.39 20.60
CA VAL A 311 -3.70 14.36 21.63
C VAL A 311 -4.38 14.77 22.95
N ALA A 312 -4.37 16.06 23.31
CA ALA A 312 -5.07 16.56 24.48
C ALA A 312 -6.61 16.36 24.34
N ALA A 313 -7.18 16.70 23.19
CA ALA A 313 -8.58 16.47 22.89
C ALA A 313 -8.94 14.96 22.92
N LEU A 314 -8.08 14.12 22.39
CA LEU A 314 -8.27 12.65 22.47
C LEU A 314 -8.24 12.16 23.94
N ARG A 315 -7.36 12.74 24.77
CA ARG A 315 -7.27 12.41 26.19
C ARG A 315 -8.54 12.80 26.93
N GLU A 316 -9.11 13.97 26.66
CA GLU A 316 -10.39 14.39 27.23
C GLU A 316 -11.51 13.43 26.87
N ALA A 317 -11.55 12.97 25.61
CA ALA A 317 -12.56 12.00 25.15
C ALA A 317 -12.46 10.64 25.84
N TRP A 318 -11.24 10.14 26.05
CA TRP A 318 -11.02 8.75 26.46
C TRP A 318 -10.73 8.55 27.94
N ASN A 319 -10.16 9.54 28.65
CA ASN A 319 -9.83 9.41 30.08
C ASN A 319 -10.99 8.89 30.96
N PRO A 320 -12.25 9.32 30.76
CA PRO A 320 -13.36 8.85 31.59
C PRO A 320 -13.71 7.36 31.42
N VAL A 321 -13.34 6.79 30.26
CA VAL A 321 -13.79 5.45 29.83
C VAL A 321 -12.64 4.43 29.70
N LEU A 322 -11.39 4.88 29.87
CA LEU A 322 -10.25 3.96 29.93
C LEU A 322 -10.17 3.30 31.33
N ASP A 323 -9.86 2.02 31.32
CA ASP A 323 -9.67 1.27 32.56
C ASP A 323 -8.59 1.95 33.44
N ARG A 324 -8.92 2.16 34.69
CA ARG A 324 -7.91 2.53 35.70
C ARG A 324 -6.98 1.34 35.83
N LYS A 325 -5.68 1.55 35.66
CA LYS A 325 -4.72 0.52 36.01
C LYS A 325 -4.96 0.09 37.43
N ALA A 326 -5.17 -1.20 37.65
CA ALA A 326 -4.75 -1.79 38.90
C ALA A 326 -3.23 -1.58 38.95
N ASP A 327 -2.76 -0.76 39.88
CA ASP A 327 -1.35 -0.73 40.28
C ASP A 327 -1.02 -2.17 40.66
N LYS A 328 -0.32 -2.88 39.77
CA LYS A 328 0.33 -4.11 40.15
C LYS A 328 1.68 -3.71 40.70
N ASP A 329 1.77 -3.77 42.03
CA ASP A 329 3.03 -3.86 42.78
C ASP A 329 4.02 -4.84 42.17
#